data_dbd3ecd5a8e17e4a87b4a6c96ffe32bc
#
_entry.id   dbd3ecd5a8e17e4a87b4a6c96ffe32bc
#
_cell.length_a   1.000
_cell.length_b   1.000
_cell.length_c   1.000
_cell.angle_alpha   90.00
_cell.angle_beta   90.00
_cell.angle_gamma   90.00
#
_symmetry.space_group_name_H-M   'P 1'
#
loop_
_entity.id
_entity.type
_entity.pdbx_description
1 polymer ?
#
loop_
_entity_poly.entity_id
_entity_poly.type
_entity_poly.pdbx_seq_one_letter_code
_entity_poly.pdbx_strand_id
1 'polypeptide(L)'
;MINFSRNSRSIIANWWWTVDKMLLTLITLIIVIGIFLNFSASPSVANRIGVGSFHFIKRQLLFLPLAYGLMLFLSMKGLKAVRRTAIIGYLITIALMIMTLFWGEETKGASRWIRIFGFSLQPSEFIKPTFAVVAAWLFEGQKKYRDFPGDLLSICLYGFTLILLLLQPDVGMSMVMSAIWLFQFFLSGLSLVLVTVLGLLGVGLLVTAYFMFPHVQVRFQQFMASENNLSFQVKKSLEAFQNGNLFGMGPGEGVVKMHIPDAHTDFIFAVAAEEYGMLLCLAIVALYACVVVRAMLISCKDNNLFIILAAAGLSASFGLQGIINMASTMHLMPTKGMTLPFISYGGSSLLATALGMGMLLAITRKNVHAEDKDETY
;
A
#
# COMPACT_ATOMS: atom_id res chain seq x y z
N MET A 1 -17.08 -27.31 -19.66
CA MET A 1 -16.52 -27.59 -18.33
C MET A 1 -15.03 -27.29 -18.35
N ILE A 2 -14.54 -26.42 -17.46
CA ILE A 2 -13.10 -26.12 -17.34
C ILE A 2 -12.44 -27.34 -16.72
N ASN A 3 -11.61 -28.02 -17.50
CA ASN A 3 -10.92 -29.22 -17.03
C ASN A 3 -9.70 -28.78 -16.20
N PHE A 4 -9.76 -28.92 -14.87
CA PHE A 4 -8.69 -28.53 -13.92
C PHE A 4 -7.56 -29.58 -13.82
N SER A 5 -7.43 -30.48 -14.81
CA SER A 5 -6.34 -31.44 -14.81
C SER A 5 -4.99 -30.73 -14.99
N ARG A 6 -3.94 -31.29 -14.38
CA ARG A 6 -2.57 -30.75 -14.43
C ARG A 6 -2.00 -30.64 -15.86
N ASN A 7 -2.60 -31.41 -16.80
CA ASN A 7 -2.23 -31.45 -18.22
C ASN A 7 -3.10 -30.55 -19.12
N SER A 8 -4.04 -29.77 -18.53
CA SER A 8 -4.88 -28.90 -19.36
C SER A 8 -4.09 -27.63 -19.75
N ARG A 9 -4.12 -27.29 -21.06
CA ARG A 9 -3.50 -26.05 -21.59
C ARG A 9 -4.35 -24.80 -21.31
N SER A 10 -5.36 -24.88 -20.46
CA SER A 10 -6.18 -23.72 -20.08
C SER A 10 -5.36 -22.75 -19.23
N ILE A 11 -5.43 -21.44 -19.55
CA ILE A 11 -4.76 -20.37 -18.81
C ILE A 11 -5.11 -20.42 -17.32
N ILE A 12 -6.38 -20.66 -17.00
CA ILE A 12 -6.86 -20.72 -15.61
C ILE A 12 -6.29 -21.95 -14.88
N ALA A 13 -6.22 -23.11 -15.53
CA ALA A 13 -5.65 -24.31 -14.92
C ALA A 13 -4.14 -24.15 -14.68
N ASN A 14 -3.40 -23.64 -15.67
CA ASN A 14 -1.98 -23.35 -15.54
C ASN A 14 -1.73 -22.37 -14.39
N TRP A 15 -2.47 -21.26 -14.33
CA TRP A 15 -2.40 -20.29 -13.25
C TRP A 15 -2.65 -20.94 -11.88
N TRP A 16 -3.72 -21.73 -11.73
CA TRP A 16 -4.07 -22.37 -10.45
C TRP A 16 -2.97 -23.30 -9.90
N TRP A 17 -2.25 -23.96 -10.81
CA TRP A 17 -1.17 -24.86 -10.42
C TRP A 17 0.17 -24.16 -10.19
N THR A 18 0.34 -22.95 -10.70
CA THR A 18 1.58 -22.18 -10.60
C THR A 18 1.55 -21.08 -9.54
N VAL A 19 0.37 -20.50 -9.23
CA VAL A 19 0.22 -19.44 -8.22
C VAL A 19 0.60 -19.93 -6.82
N ASP A 20 1.24 -19.08 -6.04
CA ASP A 20 1.48 -19.36 -4.62
C ASP A 20 0.18 -19.27 -3.82
N LYS A 21 -0.37 -20.44 -3.49
CA LYS A 21 -1.66 -20.56 -2.80
C LYS A 21 -1.63 -19.97 -1.39
N MET A 22 -0.48 -20.09 -0.69
CA MET A 22 -0.33 -19.53 0.65
C MET A 22 -0.43 -18.01 0.61
N LEU A 23 0.30 -17.36 -0.30
CA LEU A 23 0.25 -15.91 -0.46
C LEU A 23 -1.16 -15.44 -0.83
N LEU A 24 -1.82 -16.12 -1.80
CA LEU A 24 -3.20 -15.80 -2.19
C LEU A 24 -4.18 -15.97 -1.02
N THR A 25 -4.05 -17.04 -0.23
CA THR A 25 -4.91 -17.28 0.94
C THR A 25 -4.71 -16.21 2.01
N LEU A 26 -3.47 -15.82 2.31
CA LEU A 26 -3.17 -14.77 3.29
C LEU A 26 -3.80 -13.43 2.89
N ILE A 27 -3.67 -13.04 1.60
CA ILE A 27 -4.27 -11.81 1.08
C ILE A 27 -5.80 -11.88 1.17
N THR A 28 -6.39 -13.01 0.77
CA THR A 28 -7.83 -13.19 0.82
C THR A 28 -8.35 -13.12 2.26
N LEU A 29 -7.61 -13.68 3.23
CA LEU A 29 -7.98 -13.62 4.65
C LEU A 29 -7.95 -12.18 5.18
N ILE A 30 -6.95 -11.37 4.80
CA ILE A 30 -6.91 -9.94 5.14
C ILE A 30 -8.13 -9.20 4.57
N ILE A 31 -8.52 -9.51 3.32
CA ILE A 31 -9.71 -8.92 2.69
C ILE A 31 -10.98 -9.29 3.46
N VAL A 32 -11.13 -10.54 3.86
CA VAL A 32 -12.29 -11.01 4.63
C VAL A 32 -12.36 -10.28 5.97
N ILE A 33 -11.26 -10.18 6.71
CA ILE A 33 -11.20 -9.40 7.96
C ILE A 33 -11.59 -7.95 7.70
N GLY A 34 -11.10 -7.35 6.60
CA GLY A 34 -11.45 -5.98 6.20
C GLY A 34 -12.95 -5.78 5.97
N ILE A 35 -13.63 -6.75 5.35
CA ILE A 35 -15.08 -6.69 5.17
C ILE A 35 -15.79 -6.64 6.53
N PHE A 36 -15.47 -7.54 7.45
CA PHE A 36 -16.09 -7.59 8.79
C PHE A 36 -15.86 -6.30 9.56
N LEU A 37 -14.64 -5.78 9.58
CA LEU A 37 -14.32 -4.53 10.27
C LEU A 37 -15.02 -3.31 9.66
N ASN A 38 -15.20 -3.27 8.34
CA ASN A 38 -15.94 -2.19 7.69
C ASN A 38 -17.45 -2.23 8.00
N PHE A 39 -18.03 -3.41 8.20
CA PHE A 39 -19.41 -3.51 8.67
C PHE A 39 -19.58 -2.85 10.05
N SER A 40 -18.59 -2.99 10.91
CA SER A 40 -18.61 -2.40 12.24
C SER A 40 -18.28 -0.89 12.21
N ALA A 41 -17.29 -0.48 11.43
CA ALA A 41 -16.83 0.91 11.40
C ALA A 41 -17.74 1.85 10.58
N SER A 42 -18.46 1.34 9.56
CA SER A 42 -19.26 2.18 8.65
C SER A 42 -20.40 2.94 9.34
N PRO A 43 -21.24 2.34 10.22
CA PRO A 43 -22.35 3.03 10.85
C PRO A 43 -21.92 4.23 11.70
N SER A 44 -20.80 4.13 12.42
CA SER A 44 -20.29 5.17 13.32
C SER A 44 -20.03 6.48 12.57
N VAL A 45 -19.39 6.40 11.41
CA VAL A 45 -19.05 7.59 10.62
C VAL A 45 -20.25 8.05 9.78
N ALA A 46 -21.02 7.12 9.21
CA ALA A 46 -22.18 7.43 8.38
C ALA A 46 -23.25 8.24 9.13
N ASN A 47 -23.56 7.83 10.35
CA ASN A 47 -24.53 8.54 11.21
C ASN A 47 -24.08 9.97 11.52
N ARG A 48 -22.78 10.19 11.73
CA ARG A 48 -22.24 11.51 12.06
C ARG A 48 -22.32 12.50 10.90
N ILE A 49 -22.16 12.03 9.65
CA ILE A 49 -22.23 12.89 8.44
C ILE A 49 -23.62 12.90 7.80
N GLY A 50 -24.63 12.26 8.44
CA GLY A 50 -26.01 12.28 7.98
C GLY A 50 -26.30 11.46 6.73
N VAL A 51 -25.49 10.43 6.42
CA VAL A 51 -25.74 9.47 5.33
C VAL A 51 -26.23 8.13 5.88
N GLY A 52 -26.78 7.28 5.01
CA GLY A 52 -27.28 5.97 5.43
C GLY A 52 -26.17 5.12 6.08
N SER A 53 -26.46 4.43 7.17
CA SER A 53 -25.51 3.68 8.02
C SER A 53 -24.59 2.75 7.24
N PHE A 54 -25.03 2.18 6.14
CA PHE A 54 -24.27 1.28 5.30
C PHE A 54 -23.70 1.92 4.03
N HIS A 55 -23.63 3.25 3.96
CA HIS A 55 -23.14 3.96 2.77
C HIS A 55 -21.74 3.56 2.37
N PHE A 56 -20.81 3.54 3.32
CA PHE A 56 -19.40 3.22 3.06
C PHE A 56 -19.21 1.74 2.73
N ILE A 57 -19.88 0.83 3.42
CA ILE A 57 -19.78 -0.60 3.14
C ILE A 57 -20.35 -0.95 1.75
N LYS A 58 -21.46 -0.33 1.33
CA LYS A 58 -22.01 -0.53 -0.02
C LYS A 58 -21.01 -0.12 -1.09
N ARG A 59 -20.35 1.02 -0.92
CA ARG A 59 -19.27 1.47 -1.84
C ARG A 59 -18.06 0.53 -1.80
N GLN A 60 -17.65 0.08 -0.61
CA GLN A 60 -16.55 -0.89 -0.46
C GLN A 60 -16.86 -2.19 -1.18
N LEU A 61 -18.07 -2.73 -1.01
CA LEU A 61 -18.53 -3.96 -1.69
C LEU A 61 -18.64 -3.80 -3.21
N LEU A 62 -18.79 -2.58 -3.73
CA LEU A 62 -18.73 -2.31 -5.17
C LEU A 62 -17.27 -2.35 -5.68
N PHE A 63 -16.34 -1.73 -4.96
CA PHE A 63 -14.93 -1.67 -5.37
C PHE A 63 -14.18 -2.98 -5.13
N LEU A 64 -14.59 -3.78 -4.15
CA LEU A 64 -13.88 -5.00 -3.76
C LEU A 64 -13.85 -6.07 -4.87
N PRO A 65 -14.97 -6.42 -5.55
CA PRO A 65 -14.93 -7.35 -6.67
C PRO A 65 -14.04 -6.86 -7.82
N LEU A 66 -14.06 -5.54 -8.10
CA LEU A 66 -13.21 -4.94 -9.11
C LEU A 66 -11.73 -5.05 -8.75
N ALA A 67 -11.38 -4.73 -7.50
CA ALA A 67 -10.02 -4.85 -6.98
C ALA A 67 -9.54 -6.30 -6.97
N TYR A 68 -10.36 -7.23 -6.44
CA TYR A 68 -10.02 -8.64 -6.39
C TYR A 68 -9.90 -9.25 -7.81
N GLY A 69 -10.82 -8.90 -8.72
CA GLY A 69 -10.77 -9.27 -10.12
C GLY A 69 -9.51 -8.74 -10.82
N LEU A 70 -9.15 -7.47 -10.60
CA LEU A 70 -7.92 -6.86 -11.10
C LEU A 70 -6.67 -7.62 -10.58
N MET A 71 -6.64 -7.92 -9.29
CA MET A 71 -5.55 -8.67 -8.66
C MET A 71 -5.40 -10.07 -9.29
N LEU A 72 -6.49 -10.81 -9.43
CA LEU A 72 -6.48 -12.14 -10.05
C LEU A 72 -6.09 -12.06 -11.53
N PHE A 73 -6.62 -11.10 -12.27
CA PHE A 73 -6.30 -10.89 -13.69
C PHE A 73 -4.79 -10.64 -13.90
N LEU A 74 -4.21 -9.74 -13.08
CA LEU A 74 -2.78 -9.45 -13.17
C LEU A 74 -1.92 -10.63 -12.73
N SER A 75 -2.37 -11.39 -11.73
CA SER A 75 -1.66 -12.59 -11.26
C SER A 75 -1.53 -13.68 -12.33
N MET A 76 -2.36 -13.66 -13.37
CA MET A 76 -2.28 -14.57 -14.53
C MET A 76 -1.27 -14.14 -15.58
N LYS A 77 -0.72 -12.92 -15.49
CA LYS A 77 0.18 -12.36 -16.50
C LYS A 77 1.62 -12.81 -16.32
N GLY A 78 2.37 -12.90 -17.45
CA GLY A 78 3.81 -13.14 -17.45
C GLY A 78 4.62 -11.89 -17.11
N LEU A 79 5.95 -12.05 -16.92
CA LEU A 79 6.86 -10.99 -16.48
C LEU A 79 6.87 -9.78 -17.44
N LYS A 80 6.85 -10.00 -18.76
CA LYS A 80 6.80 -8.92 -19.78
C LYS A 80 5.53 -8.08 -19.65
N ALA A 81 4.39 -8.75 -19.43
CA ALA A 81 3.13 -8.05 -19.24
C ALA A 81 3.11 -7.26 -17.92
N VAL A 82 3.67 -7.77 -16.82
CA VAL A 82 3.83 -7.06 -15.56
C VAL A 82 4.67 -5.81 -15.76
N ARG A 83 5.81 -5.88 -16.45
CA ARG A 83 6.67 -4.73 -16.76
C ARG A 83 5.91 -3.68 -17.59
N ARG A 84 5.21 -4.10 -18.66
CA ARG A 84 4.40 -3.19 -19.49
C ARG A 84 3.30 -2.51 -18.68
N THR A 85 2.56 -3.27 -17.88
CA THR A 85 1.50 -2.73 -17.02
C THR A 85 2.08 -1.70 -16.03
N ALA A 86 3.23 -1.97 -15.44
CA ALA A 86 3.88 -1.06 -14.52
C ALA A 86 4.35 0.23 -15.22
N ILE A 87 4.97 0.14 -16.42
CA ILE A 87 5.42 1.32 -17.18
C ILE A 87 4.22 2.18 -17.58
N ILE A 88 3.20 1.57 -18.19
CA ILE A 88 1.99 2.29 -18.61
C ILE A 88 1.28 2.89 -17.40
N GLY A 89 1.12 2.11 -16.34
CA GLY A 89 0.53 2.57 -15.07
C GLY A 89 1.31 3.72 -14.44
N TYR A 90 2.64 3.67 -14.45
CA TYR A 90 3.49 4.75 -13.97
C TYR A 90 3.30 6.04 -14.78
N LEU A 91 3.32 5.95 -16.12
CA LEU A 91 3.13 7.11 -16.99
C LEU A 91 1.74 7.74 -16.81
N ILE A 92 0.69 6.92 -16.75
CA ILE A 92 -0.68 7.39 -16.48
C ILE A 92 -0.74 8.06 -15.10
N THR A 93 -0.14 7.45 -14.09
CA THR A 93 -0.15 7.99 -12.73
C THR A 93 0.58 9.33 -12.66
N ILE A 94 1.73 9.47 -13.31
CA ILE A 94 2.46 10.75 -13.40
C ILE A 94 1.59 11.81 -14.09
N ALA A 95 0.97 11.48 -15.22
CA ALA A 95 0.08 12.42 -15.91
C ALA A 95 -1.09 12.86 -15.02
N LEU A 96 -1.71 11.93 -14.29
CA LEU A 96 -2.77 12.25 -13.34
C LEU A 96 -2.25 13.05 -12.15
N MET A 97 -1.05 12.79 -11.65
CA MET A 97 -0.43 13.60 -10.58
C MET A 97 -0.16 15.05 -11.04
N ILE A 98 0.32 15.23 -12.25
CA ILE A 98 0.47 16.58 -12.84
C ILE A 98 -0.90 17.24 -12.98
N MET A 99 -1.91 16.50 -13.44
CA MET A 99 -3.27 17.01 -13.56
C MET A 99 -3.86 17.45 -12.21
N THR A 100 -3.55 16.76 -11.08
CA THR A 100 -4.01 17.18 -9.76
C THR A 100 -3.46 18.53 -9.31
N LEU A 101 -2.29 18.95 -9.80
CA LEU A 101 -1.71 20.25 -9.47
C LEU A 101 -2.53 21.43 -10.05
N PHE A 102 -3.22 21.19 -11.18
CA PHE A 102 -4.00 22.22 -11.88
C PHE A 102 -5.49 22.13 -11.61
N TRP A 103 -6.04 20.92 -11.47
CA TRP A 103 -7.49 20.67 -11.34
C TRP A 103 -7.86 19.84 -10.10
N GLY A 104 -6.91 19.62 -9.18
CA GLY A 104 -7.16 18.86 -7.96
C GLY A 104 -8.05 19.61 -6.98
N GLU A 105 -8.94 18.88 -6.29
CA GLU A 105 -9.69 19.44 -5.17
C GLU A 105 -8.77 19.67 -3.98
N GLU A 106 -8.77 20.91 -3.49
CA GLU A 106 -8.02 21.26 -2.30
C GLU A 106 -8.75 20.71 -1.05
N THR A 107 -8.13 19.73 -0.40
CA THR A 107 -8.62 19.13 0.82
C THR A 107 -7.58 19.25 1.92
N LYS A 108 -7.90 19.96 3.01
CA LYS A 108 -6.99 20.20 4.14
C LYS A 108 -5.63 20.80 3.70
N GLY A 109 -5.64 21.74 2.75
CA GLY A 109 -4.46 22.44 2.25
C GLY A 109 -3.60 21.65 1.27
N ALA A 110 -4.14 20.62 0.61
CA ALA A 110 -3.41 19.84 -0.38
C ALA A 110 -4.32 19.38 -1.52
N SER A 111 -3.85 19.53 -2.76
CA SER A 111 -4.55 19.11 -3.98
C SER A 111 -4.06 17.73 -4.42
N ARG A 112 -4.65 16.66 -3.86
CA ARG A 112 -4.22 15.27 -4.08
C ARG A 112 -5.29 14.41 -4.74
N TRP A 113 -6.51 14.92 -4.87
CA TRP A 113 -7.68 14.17 -5.30
C TRP A 113 -8.25 14.72 -6.59
N ILE A 114 -8.64 13.83 -7.50
CA ILE A 114 -9.42 14.16 -8.69
C ILE A 114 -10.77 13.50 -8.56
N ARG A 115 -11.85 14.23 -8.80
CA ARG A 115 -13.20 13.63 -8.94
C ARG A 115 -13.44 13.19 -10.37
N ILE A 116 -13.69 11.90 -10.54
CA ILE A 116 -14.04 11.30 -11.82
C ILE A 116 -15.38 10.57 -11.63
N PHE A 117 -16.43 11.02 -12.32
CA PHE A 117 -17.78 10.41 -12.24
C PHE A 117 -18.30 10.23 -10.80
N GLY A 118 -18.04 11.18 -9.89
CA GLY A 118 -18.48 11.11 -8.50
C GLY A 118 -17.61 10.24 -7.57
N PHE A 119 -16.53 9.67 -8.08
CA PHE A 119 -15.53 8.95 -7.29
C PHE A 119 -14.26 9.78 -7.13
N SER A 120 -13.74 9.84 -5.91
CA SER A 120 -12.47 10.50 -5.62
C SER A 120 -11.32 9.53 -5.90
N LEU A 121 -10.46 9.90 -6.85
CA LEU A 121 -9.25 9.16 -7.19
C LEU A 121 -8.03 9.88 -6.63
N GLN A 122 -7.17 9.16 -5.92
CA GLN A 122 -5.86 9.63 -5.47
C GLN A 122 -4.76 8.97 -6.31
N PRO A 123 -4.18 9.67 -7.30
CA PRO A 123 -3.18 9.06 -8.18
C PRO A 123 -1.92 8.60 -7.45
N SER A 124 -1.48 9.32 -6.41
CA SER A 124 -0.28 8.97 -5.64
C SER A 124 -0.34 7.58 -4.98
N GLU A 125 -1.52 6.97 -4.83
CA GLU A 125 -1.63 5.57 -4.38
C GLU A 125 -1.07 4.58 -5.41
N PHE A 126 -1.32 4.82 -6.70
CA PHE A 126 -0.89 3.96 -7.81
C PHE A 126 0.59 4.08 -8.14
N ILE A 127 1.25 5.21 -7.77
CA ILE A 127 2.67 5.40 -8.02
C ILE A 127 3.51 4.36 -7.27
N LYS A 128 3.14 3.96 -6.06
CA LYS A 128 3.88 3.00 -5.23
C LYS A 128 4.15 1.67 -5.94
N PRO A 129 3.11 0.90 -6.35
CA PRO A 129 3.33 -0.39 -6.99
C PRO A 129 3.93 -0.27 -8.38
N THR A 130 3.55 0.75 -9.15
CA THR A 130 4.04 0.91 -10.53
C THR A 130 5.51 1.32 -10.53
N PHE A 131 5.90 2.29 -9.72
CA PHE A 131 7.29 2.72 -9.57
C PHE A 131 8.19 1.58 -9.05
N ALA A 132 7.73 0.82 -8.06
CA ALA A 132 8.51 -0.29 -7.51
C ALA A 132 8.90 -1.31 -8.58
N VAL A 133 8.01 -1.64 -9.52
CA VAL A 133 8.31 -2.56 -10.62
C VAL A 133 9.19 -1.91 -11.69
N VAL A 134 8.96 -0.62 -12.00
CA VAL A 134 9.79 0.12 -12.98
C VAL A 134 11.22 0.26 -12.46
N ALA A 135 11.41 0.65 -11.20
CA ALA A 135 12.73 0.77 -10.58
C ALA A 135 13.48 -0.58 -10.59
N ALA A 136 12.79 -1.66 -10.23
CA ALA A 136 13.36 -3.01 -10.28
C ALA A 136 13.85 -3.40 -11.69
N TRP A 137 13.07 -3.04 -12.73
CA TRP A 137 13.47 -3.28 -14.12
C TRP A 137 14.69 -2.45 -14.54
N LEU A 138 14.78 -1.20 -14.10
CA LEU A 138 15.94 -0.34 -14.38
C LEU A 138 17.21 -0.86 -13.71
N PHE A 139 17.13 -1.27 -12.44
CA PHE A 139 18.24 -1.87 -11.70
C PHE A 139 18.70 -3.20 -12.31
N GLU A 140 17.78 -4.07 -12.75
CA GLU A 140 18.12 -5.27 -13.50
C GLU A 140 18.85 -4.92 -14.80
N GLY A 141 18.34 -3.94 -15.56
CA GLY A 141 18.92 -3.47 -16.81
C GLY A 141 20.36 -3.02 -16.66
N GLN A 142 20.67 -2.24 -15.61
CA GLN A 142 22.05 -1.81 -15.27
C GLN A 142 22.99 -2.98 -15.08
N LYS A 143 22.55 -4.08 -14.44
CA LYS A 143 23.40 -5.26 -14.20
C LYS A 143 23.52 -6.15 -15.43
N LYS A 144 22.50 -6.16 -16.30
CA LYS A 144 22.44 -7.03 -17.47
C LYS A 144 23.15 -6.44 -18.69
N TYR A 145 23.08 -5.12 -18.87
CA TYR A 145 23.62 -4.43 -20.03
C TYR A 145 24.64 -3.38 -19.60
N ARG A 146 25.91 -3.51 -20.07
CA ARG A 146 27.03 -2.69 -19.62
C ARG A 146 26.87 -1.19 -19.86
N ASP A 147 26.21 -0.82 -20.96
CA ASP A 147 26.04 0.56 -21.41
C ASP A 147 24.67 1.17 -21.00
N PHE A 148 23.84 0.43 -20.30
CA PHE A 148 22.51 0.90 -19.91
C PHE A 148 22.56 1.65 -18.55
N PRO A 149 22.28 2.97 -18.51
CA PRO A 149 22.39 3.77 -17.28
C PRO A 149 21.17 3.61 -16.37
N GLY A 150 20.84 2.37 -15.97
CA GLY A 150 19.60 2.05 -15.22
C GLY A 150 19.54 2.70 -13.85
N ASP A 151 20.68 2.77 -13.13
CA ASP A 151 20.75 3.42 -11.82
C ASP A 151 20.46 4.93 -11.92
N LEU A 152 21.08 5.60 -12.92
CA LEU A 152 20.85 7.03 -13.17
C LEU A 152 19.40 7.32 -13.56
N LEU A 153 18.82 6.49 -14.45
CA LEU A 153 17.42 6.62 -14.83
C LEU A 153 16.48 6.41 -13.63
N SER A 154 16.78 5.44 -12.76
CA SER A 154 16.01 5.23 -11.54
C SER A 154 16.08 6.42 -10.59
N ILE A 155 17.26 7.04 -10.41
CA ILE A 155 17.46 8.25 -9.61
C ILE A 155 16.64 9.41 -10.20
N CYS A 156 16.69 9.61 -11.53
CA CYS A 156 15.95 10.68 -12.20
C CYS A 156 14.42 10.48 -12.07
N LEU A 157 13.91 9.26 -12.26
CA LEU A 157 12.50 8.97 -12.12
C LEU A 157 12.04 9.11 -10.66
N TYR A 158 12.84 8.65 -9.69
CA TYR A 158 12.60 8.87 -8.27
C TYR A 158 12.54 10.35 -7.93
N GLY A 159 13.57 11.14 -8.34
CA GLY A 159 13.63 12.58 -8.09
C GLY A 159 12.43 13.32 -8.68
N PHE A 160 12.03 12.99 -9.91
CA PHE A 160 10.85 13.55 -10.54
C PHE A 160 9.56 13.21 -9.79
N THR A 161 9.38 11.95 -9.39
CA THR A 161 8.24 11.52 -8.58
C THR A 161 8.21 12.23 -7.23
N LEU A 162 9.37 12.36 -6.58
CA LEU A 162 9.51 13.03 -5.29
C LEU A 162 9.11 14.51 -5.39
N ILE A 163 9.56 15.21 -6.43
CA ILE A 163 9.19 16.62 -6.69
C ILE A 163 7.68 16.74 -6.82
N LEU A 164 7.02 15.89 -7.61
CA LEU A 164 5.57 15.92 -7.77
C LEU A 164 4.82 15.69 -6.45
N LEU A 165 5.29 14.74 -5.63
CA LEU A 165 4.70 14.47 -4.31
C LEU A 165 4.87 15.66 -3.35
N LEU A 166 6.02 16.33 -3.37
CA LEU A 166 6.27 17.51 -2.55
C LEU A 166 5.47 18.72 -3.02
N LEU A 167 5.25 18.88 -4.33
CA LEU A 167 4.36 19.92 -4.88
C LEU A 167 2.88 19.68 -4.49
N GLN A 168 2.49 18.44 -4.20
CA GLN A 168 1.17 18.07 -3.67
C GLN A 168 1.10 18.12 -2.12
N PRO A 169 1.99 18.79 -1.43
CA PRO A 169 2.43 18.67 -0.02
C PRO A 169 2.22 17.27 0.63
N ASP A 170 2.60 16.17 -0.08
CA ASP A 170 2.46 14.81 0.45
C ASP A 170 3.79 14.24 0.98
N VAL A 171 4.33 14.87 2.04
CA VAL A 171 5.57 14.46 2.69
C VAL A 171 5.51 13.00 3.15
N GLY A 172 4.36 12.56 3.64
CA GLY A 172 4.24 11.20 4.12
C GLY A 172 4.31 10.15 3.00
N MET A 173 3.74 10.40 1.80
CA MET A 173 3.89 9.50 0.64
C MET A 173 5.32 9.56 0.10
N SER A 174 5.95 10.75 0.13
CA SER A 174 7.35 10.93 -0.22
C SER A 174 8.28 10.05 0.63
N MET A 175 8.05 9.98 1.94
CA MET A 175 8.81 9.10 2.85
C MET A 175 8.66 7.61 2.49
N VAL A 176 7.44 7.16 2.23
CA VAL A 176 7.19 5.75 1.85
C VAL A 176 7.86 5.42 0.53
N MET A 177 7.74 6.30 -0.47
CA MET A 177 8.39 6.12 -1.77
C MET A 177 9.92 6.08 -1.65
N SER A 178 10.49 6.97 -0.83
CA SER A 178 11.93 6.99 -0.55
C SER A 178 12.39 5.69 0.12
N ALA A 179 11.64 5.20 1.11
CA ALA A 179 11.97 3.96 1.80
C ALA A 179 11.92 2.74 0.85
N ILE A 180 10.90 2.64 -0.02
CA ILE A 180 10.79 1.57 -1.01
C ILE A 180 11.97 1.63 -1.99
N TRP A 181 12.25 2.82 -2.54
CA TRP A 181 13.32 3.01 -3.52
C TRP A 181 14.71 2.73 -2.93
N LEU A 182 15.00 3.25 -1.74
CA LEU A 182 16.26 2.99 -1.04
C LEU A 182 16.44 1.51 -0.72
N PHE A 183 15.38 0.83 -0.29
CA PHE A 183 15.41 -0.60 -0.02
C PHE A 183 15.73 -1.41 -1.28
N GLN A 184 15.09 -1.12 -2.41
CA GLN A 184 15.37 -1.77 -3.69
C GLN A 184 16.80 -1.47 -4.17
N PHE A 185 17.23 -0.21 -4.05
CA PHE A 185 18.56 0.21 -4.47
C PHE A 185 19.65 -0.46 -3.63
N PHE A 186 19.43 -0.58 -2.32
CA PHE A 186 20.32 -1.37 -1.44
C PHE A 186 20.40 -2.83 -1.88
N LEU A 187 19.26 -3.48 -2.15
CA LEU A 187 19.24 -4.87 -2.61
C LEU A 187 19.86 -5.05 -4.01
N SER A 188 19.90 -4.02 -4.85
CA SER A 188 20.57 -4.07 -6.15
C SER A 188 22.10 -4.07 -6.03
N GLY A 189 22.63 -3.91 -4.83
CA GLY A 189 24.07 -3.94 -4.54
C GLY A 189 24.71 -2.58 -4.36
N LEU A 190 23.96 -1.58 -3.92
CA LEU A 190 24.50 -0.28 -3.54
C LEU A 190 25.45 -0.40 -2.35
N SER A 191 26.53 0.38 -2.34
CA SER A 191 27.47 0.39 -1.21
C SER A 191 26.78 0.93 0.07
N LEU A 192 27.09 0.37 1.22
CA LEU A 192 26.57 0.83 2.51
C LEU A 192 26.87 2.31 2.78
N VAL A 193 28.03 2.79 2.31
CA VAL A 193 28.41 4.20 2.44
C VAL A 193 27.41 5.12 1.72
N LEU A 194 27.02 4.76 0.48
CA LEU A 194 26.06 5.56 -0.28
C LEU A 194 24.65 5.47 0.30
N VAL A 195 24.24 4.31 0.81
CA VAL A 195 22.98 4.15 1.55
C VAL A 195 22.95 5.08 2.77
N THR A 196 24.05 5.13 3.54
CA THR A 196 24.16 6.00 4.70
C THR A 196 24.08 7.49 4.31
N VAL A 197 24.81 7.89 3.26
CA VAL A 197 24.75 9.27 2.74
C VAL A 197 23.34 9.66 2.28
N LEU A 198 22.69 8.79 1.51
CA LEU A 198 21.31 9.04 1.06
C LEU A 198 20.32 9.05 2.23
N GLY A 199 20.54 8.22 3.24
CA GLY A 199 19.76 8.23 4.49
C GLY A 199 19.89 9.54 5.24
N LEU A 200 21.13 10.06 5.41
CA LEU A 200 21.39 11.35 6.04
C LEU A 200 20.80 12.53 5.26
N LEU A 201 20.88 12.49 3.91
CA LEU A 201 20.21 13.47 3.06
C LEU A 201 18.69 13.41 3.24
N GLY A 202 18.11 12.21 3.35
CA GLY A 202 16.68 12.01 3.64
C GLY A 202 16.27 12.63 4.98
N VAL A 203 17.06 12.44 6.03
CA VAL A 203 16.84 13.09 7.34
C VAL A 203 16.94 14.62 7.20
N GLY A 204 17.93 15.13 6.47
CA GLY A 204 18.06 16.57 6.19
C GLY A 204 16.82 17.14 5.46
N LEU A 205 16.28 16.40 4.49
CA LEU A 205 15.04 16.78 3.79
C LEU A 205 13.83 16.79 4.73
N LEU A 206 13.73 15.83 5.66
CA LEU A 206 12.65 15.81 6.67
C LEU A 206 12.72 17.01 7.61
N VAL A 207 13.93 17.37 8.06
CA VAL A 207 14.15 18.57 8.88
C VAL A 207 13.77 19.82 8.08
N THR A 208 14.15 19.91 6.82
CA THR A 208 13.75 21.01 5.94
C THR A 208 12.23 21.06 5.77
N ALA A 209 11.59 19.91 5.54
CA ALA A 209 10.14 19.81 5.41
C ALA A 209 9.40 20.26 6.68
N TYR A 210 9.95 20.00 7.87
CA TYR A 210 9.42 20.48 9.14
C TYR A 210 9.36 22.01 9.19
N PHE A 211 10.39 22.71 8.69
CA PHE A 211 10.40 24.18 8.67
C PHE A 211 9.59 24.79 7.53
N MET A 212 9.50 24.12 6.38
CA MET A 212 8.82 24.63 5.19
C MET A 212 7.30 24.40 5.18
N PHE A 213 6.82 23.30 5.80
CA PHE A 213 5.41 22.90 5.71
C PHE A 213 4.70 22.98 7.06
N PRO A 214 3.82 23.99 7.28
CA PRO A 214 3.10 24.15 8.56
C PRO A 214 2.31 22.90 9.00
N HIS A 215 1.73 22.16 8.05
CA HIS A 215 1.00 20.92 8.36
C HIS A 215 1.91 19.80 8.89
N VAL A 216 3.18 19.75 8.49
CA VAL A 216 4.19 18.82 9.02
C VAL A 216 4.56 19.21 10.44
N GLN A 217 4.80 20.50 10.66
CA GLN A 217 5.12 21.05 11.97
C GLN A 217 4.01 20.77 13.00
N VAL A 218 2.75 21.05 12.62
CA VAL A 218 1.59 20.78 13.49
C VAL A 218 1.48 19.30 13.85
N ARG A 219 1.64 18.39 12.89
CA ARG A 219 1.59 16.94 13.14
C ARG A 219 2.71 16.47 14.06
N PHE A 220 3.91 16.99 13.86
CA PHE A 220 5.04 16.66 14.72
C PHE A 220 4.86 17.21 16.14
N GLN A 221 4.40 18.44 16.30
CA GLN A 221 4.08 19.03 17.60
C GLN A 221 2.97 18.26 18.32
N GLN A 222 1.92 17.84 17.61
CA GLN A 222 0.86 16.99 18.15
C GLN A 222 1.38 15.61 18.59
N PHE A 223 2.35 15.06 17.86
CA PHE A 223 2.98 13.79 18.23
C PHE A 223 3.86 13.92 19.48
N MET A 224 4.59 15.01 19.62
CA MET A 224 5.45 15.28 20.78
C MET A 224 4.68 15.85 21.97
N ALA A 225 3.39 16.13 21.82
CA ALA A 225 2.56 16.68 22.87
C ALA A 225 2.37 15.68 24.01
N SER A 226 2.29 16.19 25.26
CA SER A 226 1.92 15.38 26.42
C SER A 226 0.50 14.80 26.24
N GLU A 227 0.16 13.74 27.00
CA GLU A 227 -1.13 13.03 26.92
C GLU A 227 -2.35 13.96 26.98
N ASN A 228 -2.25 15.06 27.73
CA ASN A 228 -3.33 16.04 27.87
C ASN A 228 -3.58 16.86 26.58
N ASN A 229 -2.59 16.98 25.71
CA ASN A 229 -2.61 17.80 24.49
C ASN A 229 -2.61 16.98 23.20
N LEU A 230 -2.88 15.68 23.27
CA LEU A 230 -3.00 14.81 22.11
C LEU A 230 -4.16 15.26 21.23
N SER A 231 -4.01 15.05 19.92
CA SER A 231 -5.14 15.25 19.01
C SER A 231 -6.33 14.38 19.41
N PHE A 232 -7.54 14.92 19.26
CA PHE A 232 -8.77 14.20 19.63
C PHE A 232 -8.86 12.79 19.03
N GLN A 233 -8.42 12.64 17.77
CA GLN A 233 -8.42 11.35 17.07
C GLN A 233 -7.50 10.32 17.74
N VAL A 234 -6.28 10.73 18.09
CA VAL A 234 -5.30 9.84 18.73
C VAL A 234 -5.75 9.48 20.16
N LYS A 235 -6.26 10.45 20.91
CA LYS A 235 -6.78 10.18 22.26
C LYS A 235 -7.91 9.15 22.23
N LYS A 236 -8.87 9.31 21.31
CA LYS A 236 -9.96 8.33 21.14
C LYS A 236 -9.49 6.98 20.61
N SER A 237 -8.46 6.97 19.75
CA SER A 237 -7.84 5.72 19.31
C SER A 237 -7.24 4.94 20.48
N LEU A 238 -6.46 5.60 21.35
CA LEU A 238 -5.86 4.95 22.51
C LEU A 238 -6.91 4.48 23.52
N GLU A 239 -7.98 5.26 23.73
CA GLU A 239 -9.12 4.86 24.56
C GLU A 239 -9.80 3.58 24.01
N ALA A 240 -9.94 3.46 22.69
CA ALA A 240 -10.47 2.26 22.04
C ALA A 240 -9.59 1.02 22.31
N PHE A 241 -8.27 1.15 22.26
CA PHE A 241 -7.35 0.06 22.63
C PHE A 241 -7.49 -0.34 24.11
N GLN A 242 -7.65 0.64 25.01
CA GLN A 242 -7.82 0.37 26.44
C GLN A 242 -9.14 -0.35 26.71
N ASN A 243 -10.25 0.09 26.08
CA ASN A 243 -11.57 -0.54 26.26
C ASN A 243 -11.62 -1.98 25.74
N GLY A 244 -10.94 -2.25 24.62
CA GLY A 244 -10.97 -3.57 23.99
C GLY A 244 -10.23 -4.66 24.76
N ASN A 245 -9.26 -4.32 25.60
CA ASN A 245 -8.45 -5.30 26.35
C ASN A 245 -7.93 -6.45 25.45
N LEU A 246 -7.90 -7.69 25.96
CA LEU A 246 -7.44 -8.86 25.19
C LEU A 246 -8.47 -9.40 24.20
N PHE A 247 -9.74 -9.43 24.55
CA PHE A 247 -10.80 -10.13 23.79
C PHE A 247 -11.77 -9.20 23.06
N GLY A 248 -11.75 -7.90 23.35
CA GLY A 248 -12.67 -6.92 22.79
C GLY A 248 -14.00 -6.84 23.55
N MET A 249 -14.81 -5.84 23.20
CA MET A 249 -16.15 -5.59 23.76
C MET A 249 -17.22 -6.47 23.07
N GLY A 250 -16.90 -7.03 21.93
CA GLY A 250 -17.83 -7.75 21.05
C GLY A 250 -18.12 -7.01 19.75
N PRO A 251 -18.45 -7.75 18.66
CA PRO A 251 -18.75 -7.16 17.35
C PRO A 251 -19.96 -6.23 17.44
N GLY A 252 -19.78 -4.96 17.04
CA GLY A 252 -20.81 -3.94 17.07
C GLY A 252 -20.95 -3.19 18.40
N GLU A 253 -20.43 -3.70 19.52
CA GLU A 253 -20.61 -3.17 20.87
C GLU A 253 -19.61 -2.03 21.23
N GLY A 254 -18.65 -1.73 20.34
CA GLY A 254 -17.71 -0.63 20.54
C GLY A 254 -18.41 0.72 20.64
N VAL A 255 -18.13 1.47 21.71
CA VAL A 255 -18.72 2.79 21.99
C VAL A 255 -17.78 3.91 21.57
N VAL A 256 -16.47 3.76 21.80
CA VAL A 256 -15.46 4.79 21.49
C VAL A 256 -15.33 5.00 19.99
N LYS A 257 -15.46 3.95 19.17
CA LYS A 257 -15.44 4.04 17.70
C LYS A 257 -16.45 5.06 17.13
N MET A 258 -17.57 5.29 17.84
CA MET A 258 -18.57 6.27 17.44
C MET A 258 -18.03 7.72 17.47
N HIS A 259 -17.01 7.96 18.26
CA HIS A 259 -16.39 9.26 18.45
C HIS A 259 -15.09 9.43 17.65
N ILE A 260 -14.55 8.36 17.05
CA ILE A 260 -13.32 8.42 16.24
C ILE A 260 -13.67 9.00 14.86
N PRO A 261 -13.16 10.20 14.49
CA PRO A 261 -13.21 10.66 13.11
C PRO A 261 -12.44 9.69 12.21
N ASP A 262 -12.94 9.47 10.99
CA ASP A 262 -12.27 8.61 10.01
C ASP A 262 -12.00 7.15 10.52
N ALA A 263 -12.87 6.62 11.43
CA ALA A 263 -12.77 5.28 11.99
C ALA A 263 -12.74 4.18 10.93
N HIS A 264 -13.43 4.36 9.81
CA HIS A 264 -13.50 3.41 8.70
C HIS A 264 -12.28 3.48 7.74
N THR A 265 -11.45 4.52 7.81
CA THR A 265 -10.27 4.72 6.96
C THR A 265 -8.97 4.57 7.76
N ASP A 266 -8.53 5.64 8.40
CA ASP A 266 -7.21 5.75 9.00
C ASP A 266 -7.10 5.07 10.37
N PHE A 267 -8.22 4.92 11.08
CA PHE A 267 -8.28 4.39 12.45
C PHE A 267 -9.03 3.06 12.57
N ILE A 268 -9.18 2.31 11.47
CA ILE A 268 -9.89 1.02 11.49
C ILE A 268 -9.22 -0.01 12.40
N PHE A 269 -7.90 0.10 12.61
CA PHE A 269 -7.14 -0.76 13.52
C PHE A 269 -7.54 -0.53 14.98
N ALA A 270 -7.91 0.71 15.36
CA ALA A 270 -8.46 1.01 16.68
C ALA A 270 -9.87 0.42 16.86
N VAL A 271 -10.69 0.38 15.80
CA VAL A 271 -11.99 -0.30 15.83
C VAL A 271 -11.81 -1.82 16.02
N ALA A 272 -10.82 -2.41 15.34
CA ALA A 272 -10.46 -3.81 15.54
C ALA A 272 -10.05 -4.09 16.99
N ALA A 273 -9.27 -3.18 17.60
CA ALA A 273 -8.85 -3.29 19.00
C ALA A 273 -10.04 -3.21 19.96
N GLU A 274 -10.95 -2.25 19.80
CA GLU A 274 -12.09 -2.06 20.69
C GLU A 274 -13.06 -3.27 20.65
N GLU A 275 -13.40 -3.76 19.46
CA GLU A 275 -14.43 -4.79 19.31
C GLU A 275 -13.93 -6.22 19.46
N TYR A 276 -12.72 -6.49 18.96
CA TYR A 276 -12.16 -7.85 18.91
C TYR A 276 -10.91 -8.02 19.78
N GLY A 277 -10.44 -6.94 20.39
CA GLY A 277 -9.33 -6.94 21.32
C GLY A 277 -7.94 -7.07 20.68
N MET A 278 -6.94 -7.14 21.55
CA MET A 278 -5.53 -7.23 21.18
C MET A 278 -5.21 -8.50 20.36
N LEU A 279 -5.95 -9.60 20.57
CA LEU A 279 -5.74 -10.86 19.85
C LEU A 279 -5.96 -10.70 18.34
N LEU A 280 -7.04 -10.03 17.91
CA LEU A 280 -7.26 -9.76 16.49
C LEU A 280 -6.21 -8.78 15.94
N CYS A 281 -5.82 -7.77 16.73
CA CYS A 281 -4.76 -6.85 16.34
C CYS A 281 -3.44 -7.59 16.07
N LEU A 282 -3.02 -8.48 16.96
CA LEU A 282 -1.83 -9.32 16.77
C LEU A 282 -1.96 -10.26 15.57
N ALA A 283 -3.13 -10.84 15.35
CA ALA A 283 -3.39 -11.67 14.16
C ALA A 283 -3.28 -10.87 12.86
N ILE A 284 -3.80 -9.62 12.83
CA ILE A 284 -3.64 -8.72 11.68
C ILE A 284 -2.15 -8.42 11.44
N VAL A 285 -1.39 -8.03 12.46
CA VAL A 285 0.06 -7.77 12.36
C VAL A 285 0.77 -9.01 11.81
N ALA A 286 0.48 -10.19 12.37
CA ALA A 286 1.07 -11.45 11.93
C ALA A 286 0.73 -11.77 10.46
N LEU A 287 -0.51 -11.54 10.01
CA LEU A 287 -0.91 -11.74 8.62
C LEU A 287 -0.13 -10.85 7.65
N TYR A 288 0.03 -9.55 7.97
CA TYR A 288 0.85 -8.64 7.16
C TYR A 288 2.32 -9.09 7.11
N ALA A 289 2.87 -9.46 8.26
CA ALA A 289 4.23 -9.99 8.33
C ALA A 289 4.38 -11.28 7.51
N CYS A 290 3.42 -12.22 7.60
CA CYS A 290 3.42 -13.45 6.83
C CYS A 290 3.38 -13.19 5.31
N VAL A 291 2.57 -12.22 4.84
CA VAL A 291 2.52 -11.84 3.42
C VAL A 291 3.89 -11.35 2.95
N VAL A 292 4.50 -10.41 3.69
CA VAL A 292 5.81 -9.84 3.33
C VAL A 292 6.90 -10.90 3.36
N VAL A 293 6.99 -11.66 4.45
CA VAL A 293 8.00 -12.72 4.61
C VAL A 293 7.83 -13.79 3.53
N ARG A 294 6.60 -14.25 3.27
CA ARG A 294 6.33 -15.25 2.24
C ARG A 294 6.77 -14.78 0.86
N ALA A 295 6.42 -13.54 0.48
CA ALA A 295 6.80 -12.96 -0.80
C ALA A 295 8.33 -12.92 -0.95
N MET A 296 9.05 -12.46 0.09
CA MET A 296 10.51 -12.40 0.09
C MET A 296 11.15 -13.78 0.02
N LEU A 297 10.68 -14.76 0.82
CA LEU A 297 11.22 -16.13 0.83
C LEU A 297 11.08 -16.83 -0.53
N ILE A 298 10.01 -16.55 -1.28
CA ILE A 298 9.83 -17.12 -2.63
C ILE A 298 10.81 -16.44 -3.60
N SER A 299 10.84 -15.11 -3.58
CA SER A 299 11.61 -14.32 -4.55
C SER A 299 13.11 -14.46 -4.36
N CYS A 300 13.60 -14.60 -3.12
CA CYS A 300 15.02 -14.81 -2.84
C CYS A 300 15.56 -16.19 -3.32
N LYS A 301 14.67 -17.12 -3.71
CA LYS A 301 15.05 -18.40 -4.32
C LYS A 301 15.25 -18.31 -5.83
N ASP A 302 14.87 -17.20 -6.42
CA ASP A 302 15.01 -16.95 -7.86
C ASP A 302 16.38 -16.35 -8.17
N ASN A 303 16.89 -16.62 -9.37
CA ASN A 303 18.16 -16.07 -9.85
C ASN A 303 17.95 -14.77 -10.67
N ASN A 304 16.71 -14.40 -10.95
CA ASN A 304 16.40 -13.21 -11.72
C ASN A 304 16.31 -11.98 -10.81
N LEU A 305 17.24 -11.05 -10.97
CA LEU A 305 17.32 -9.83 -10.16
C LEU A 305 16.03 -8.99 -10.24
N PHE A 306 15.37 -8.94 -11.41
CA PHE A 306 14.09 -8.26 -11.55
C PHE A 306 13.02 -8.82 -10.60
N ILE A 307 12.90 -10.14 -10.52
CA ILE A 307 11.93 -10.82 -9.65
C ILE A 307 12.21 -10.48 -8.19
N ILE A 308 13.48 -10.57 -7.77
CA ILE A 308 13.87 -10.26 -6.40
C ILE A 308 13.54 -8.81 -6.05
N LEU A 309 13.98 -7.86 -6.88
CA LEU A 309 13.80 -6.44 -6.60
C LEU A 309 12.35 -5.99 -6.69
N ALA A 310 11.60 -6.48 -7.69
CA ALA A 310 10.19 -6.12 -7.85
C ALA A 310 9.34 -6.68 -6.70
N ALA A 311 9.56 -7.93 -6.31
CA ALA A 311 8.87 -8.51 -5.17
C ALA A 311 9.24 -7.82 -3.85
N ALA A 312 10.51 -7.43 -3.68
CA ALA A 312 10.97 -6.66 -2.53
C ALA A 312 10.26 -5.29 -2.45
N GLY A 313 10.22 -4.55 -3.56
CA GLY A 313 9.57 -3.24 -3.60
C GLY A 313 8.05 -3.31 -3.38
N LEU A 314 7.37 -4.28 -4.00
CA LEU A 314 5.92 -4.47 -3.86
C LEU A 314 5.55 -4.93 -2.43
N SER A 315 6.29 -5.88 -1.86
CA SER A 315 6.05 -6.35 -0.50
C SER A 315 6.41 -5.29 0.55
N ALA A 316 7.49 -4.51 0.33
CA ALA A 316 7.84 -3.37 1.18
C ALA A 316 6.75 -2.29 1.13
N SER A 317 6.21 -1.96 -0.05
CA SER A 317 5.09 -1.02 -0.19
C SER A 317 3.88 -1.44 0.63
N PHE A 318 3.49 -2.71 0.54
CA PHE A 318 2.38 -3.28 1.29
C PHE A 318 2.63 -3.28 2.80
N GLY A 319 3.80 -3.78 3.22
CA GLY A 319 4.18 -3.88 4.63
C GLY A 319 4.35 -2.51 5.30
N LEU A 320 5.06 -1.58 4.67
CA LEU A 320 5.26 -0.23 5.20
C LEU A 320 3.94 0.52 5.38
N GLN A 321 3.03 0.43 4.41
CA GLN A 321 1.72 1.05 4.54
C GLN A 321 0.92 0.48 5.71
N GLY A 322 0.96 -0.85 5.91
CA GLY A 322 0.36 -1.51 7.06
C GLY A 322 0.97 -1.06 8.38
N ILE A 323 2.31 -1.09 8.48
CA ILE A 323 3.04 -0.67 9.69
C ILE A 323 2.74 0.80 10.04
N ILE A 324 2.77 1.69 9.05
CA ILE A 324 2.51 3.12 9.26
C ILE A 324 1.09 3.36 9.76
N ASN A 325 0.07 2.68 9.20
CA ASN A 325 -1.30 2.80 9.69
C ASN A 325 -1.42 2.29 11.13
N MET A 326 -0.98 1.08 11.41
CA MET A 326 -1.05 0.47 12.74
C MET A 326 -0.26 1.29 13.78
N ALA A 327 0.96 1.71 13.47
CA ALA A 327 1.79 2.52 14.36
C ALA A 327 1.19 3.90 14.64
N SER A 328 0.57 4.55 13.64
CA SER A 328 -0.07 5.85 13.83
C SER A 328 -1.33 5.78 14.69
N THR A 329 -2.10 4.69 14.62
CA THR A 329 -3.28 4.47 15.48
C THR A 329 -2.89 4.20 16.93
N MET A 330 -1.71 3.61 17.16
CA MET A 330 -1.14 3.34 18.48
C MET A 330 -0.28 4.50 19.02
N HIS A 331 -0.26 5.65 18.35
CA HIS A 331 0.59 6.80 18.70
C HIS A 331 2.10 6.49 18.78
N LEU A 332 2.56 5.50 18.01
CA LEU A 332 3.99 5.19 17.87
C LEU A 332 4.69 6.06 16.83
N MET A 333 3.91 6.75 15.98
CA MET A 333 4.40 7.70 14.99
C MET A 333 3.33 8.77 14.68
N PRO A 334 3.71 9.93 14.09
CA PRO A 334 2.76 10.97 13.71
C PRO A 334 1.68 10.44 12.78
N THR A 335 0.43 10.86 12.99
CA THR A 335 -0.70 10.46 12.15
C THR A 335 -0.52 10.98 10.73
N LYS A 336 -0.59 10.08 9.73
CA LYS A 336 -0.39 10.42 8.34
C LYS A 336 -1.67 10.39 7.49
N GLY A 337 -2.72 9.70 7.93
CA GLY A 337 -3.91 9.48 7.12
C GLY A 337 -3.62 8.48 5.98
N MET A 338 -3.05 7.33 6.32
CA MET A 338 -2.85 6.20 5.40
C MET A 338 -3.83 5.08 5.73
N THR A 339 -4.45 4.53 4.71
CA THR A 339 -5.34 3.39 4.85
C THR A 339 -4.57 2.10 5.14
N LEU A 340 -5.14 1.19 5.92
CA LEU A 340 -4.63 -0.17 6.13
C LEU A 340 -4.97 -1.02 4.89
N PRO A 341 -3.97 -1.53 4.13
CA PRO A 341 -4.18 -2.21 2.86
C PRO A 341 -5.20 -3.34 2.93
N PHE A 342 -6.20 -3.35 2.05
CA PHE A 342 -7.35 -4.28 1.99
C PHE A 342 -8.33 -4.23 3.17
N ILE A 343 -7.97 -3.65 4.30
CA ILE A 343 -8.83 -3.59 5.49
C ILE A 343 -9.60 -2.27 5.52
N SER A 344 -8.91 -1.11 5.39
CA SER A 344 -9.57 0.19 5.44
C SER A 344 -10.49 0.43 4.25
N TYR A 345 -11.51 1.23 4.46
CA TYR A 345 -12.27 1.83 3.37
C TYR A 345 -11.40 2.80 2.57
N GLY A 346 -11.39 2.64 1.24
CA GLY A 346 -10.66 3.54 0.35
C GLY A 346 -10.58 3.00 -1.07
N GLY A 347 -11.38 3.53 -2.01
CA GLY A 347 -11.47 3.00 -3.38
C GLY A 347 -10.12 3.02 -4.13
N SER A 348 -9.42 4.16 -4.12
CA SER A 348 -8.12 4.30 -4.80
C SER A 348 -7.04 3.43 -4.18
N SER A 349 -6.95 3.41 -2.85
CA SER A 349 -5.97 2.60 -2.14
C SER A 349 -6.23 1.10 -2.32
N LEU A 350 -7.49 0.67 -2.31
CA LEU A 350 -7.88 -0.72 -2.55
C LEU A 350 -7.47 -1.18 -3.96
N LEU A 351 -7.76 -0.37 -4.99
CA LEU A 351 -7.39 -0.68 -6.38
C LEU A 351 -5.86 -0.65 -6.57
N ALA A 352 -5.16 0.31 -5.99
CA ALA A 352 -3.70 0.41 -6.07
C ALA A 352 -3.01 -0.76 -5.35
N THR A 353 -3.52 -1.16 -4.19
CA THR A 353 -3.03 -2.33 -3.47
C THR A 353 -3.29 -3.61 -4.26
N ALA A 354 -4.48 -3.75 -4.86
CA ALA A 354 -4.82 -4.89 -5.71
C ALA A 354 -3.94 -4.97 -6.96
N LEU A 355 -3.61 -3.82 -7.58
CA LEU A 355 -2.65 -3.74 -8.67
C LEU A 355 -1.27 -4.28 -8.24
N GLY A 356 -0.76 -3.80 -7.10
CA GLY A 356 0.53 -4.22 -6.55
C GLY A 356 0.56 -5.70 -6.19
N MET A 357 -0.44 -6.18 -5.46
CA MET A 357 -0.50 -7.58 -5.03
C MET A 357 -0.78 -8.53 -6.20
N GLY A 358 -1.50 -8.09 -7.24
CA GLY A 358 -1.66 -8.83 -8.48
C GLY A 358 -0.34 -9.01 -9.23
N MET A 359 0.46 -7.94 -9.33
CA MET A 359 1.81 -8.01 -9.89
C MET A 359 2.73 -8.88 -9.03
N LEU A 360 2.65 -8.79 -7.71
CA LEU A 360 3.43 -9.62 -6.78
C LEU A 360 3.10 -11.12 -6.97
N LEU A 361 1.81 -11.47 -7.01
CA LEU A 361 1.36 -12.84 -7.27
C LEU A 361 1.84 -13.34 -8.64
N ALA A 362 1.87 -12.50 -9.67
CA ALA A 362 2.38 -12.86 -11.00
C ALA A 362 3.88 -13.18 -10.96
N ILE A 363 4.67 -12.34 -10.28
CA ILE A 363 6.13 -12.46 -10.19
C ILE A 363 6.54 -13.68 -9.35
N THR A 364 5.76 -14.01 -8.31
CA THR A 364 6.04 -15.13 -7.40
C THR A 364 5.49 -16.49 -7.87
N ARG A 365 4.93 -16.57 -9.08
CA ARG A 365 4.44 -17.84 -9.67
C ARG A 365 5.58 -18.79 -9.94
N LYS A 366 5.31 -20.09 -9.73
CA LYS A 366 6.23 -21.16 -10.14
C LYS A 366 6.32 -21.19 -11.68
N ASN A 367 7.53 -21.38 -12.20
CA ASN A 367 7.81 -21.50 -13.65
C ASN A 367 7.46 -20.24 -14.49
N VAL A 368 7.41 -19.06 -13.88
CA VAL A 368 7.15 -17.79 -14.59
C VAL A 368 8.16 -17.54 -15.74
N HIS A 369 9.38 -18.08 -15.64
CA HIS A 369 10.42 -18.00 -16.68
C HIS A 369 10.12 -18.84 -17.94
N ALA A 370 9.36 -19.94 -17.83
CA ALA A 370 9.03 -20.78 -18.99
C ALA A 370 8.10 -20.04 -19.96
N GLU A 371 7.14 -19.27 -19.43
CA GLU A 371 6.21 -18.47 -20.22
C GLU A 371 6.91 -17.32 -20.98
N ASP A 372 7.99 -16.76 -20.43
CA ASP A 372 8.74 -15.65 -21.05
C ASP A 372 9.55 -16.11 -22.28
N LYS A 373 9.87 -17.41 -22.39
CA LYS A 373 10.56 -18.01 -23.55
C LYS A 373 9.60 -18.33 -24.70
N ASP A 374 8.37 -18.77 -24.38
CA ASP A 374 7.36 -19.13 -25.40
C ASP A 374 6.76 -17.90 -26.12
N GLU A 375 6.81 -16.71 -25.49
CA GLU A 375 6.37 -15.45 -26.14
C GLU A 375 7.43 -14.80 -27.06
N THR A 376 8.56 -15.44 -27.25
CA THR A 376 9.68 -14.90 -28.06
C THR A 376 9.74 -15.50 -29.49
N TYR A 377 8.79 -16.36 -29.84
CA TYR A 377 8.65 -16.94 -31.17
C TYR A 377 7.40 -16.45 -31.91
#